data_8ba10664086cd54353e48cfd7b4519f0
#
_entry.id   8ba10664086cd54353e48cfd7b4519f0
#
_cell.length_a   1.000
_cell.length_b   1.000
_cell.length_c   1.000
_cell.angle_alpha   90.00
_cell.angle_beta   90.00
_cell.angle_gamma   90.00
#
_symmetry.space_group_name_H-M   'P 1'
#
loop_
_entity.id
_entity.type
_entity.pdbx_description
1 polymer ?
#
loop_
_entity_poly.entity_id
_entity_poly.type
_entity_poly.pdbx_seq_one_letter_code
_entity_poly.pdbx_strand_id
1 'polypeptide(L)'
;MKKTALTVCLAACLLASNMSSRAADAPARPKILGIAHIAFYVSDLAKAREFWTDFLGYQEVFNLKKPGTDQVRIAFIKINDYQYIELFAEKPRGDMMLNHISFYTDDAQNMRDYLAAKGVKVPVTVPKGKTGNKNYNITDPDGNLVEIVEYQPDSWTAQAKGKFMPSTRISDHISHVGVLIGSVSMEKNFYEGILGFEEIWRGGGGEDKPLSWINERVPDGKDYLECMLHGPKPDPTKYGTKNHLALEVPDCAKAVEILKARPASKDFKMEEMKVGVNRKRQVNIYDPDGSRVELMEPVTIDGKPAPASKALPPIP
;
A
#
# COMPACT_ATOMS: atom_id res chain seq x y z
N MET A 1 -4.12 71.05 -66.49
CA MET A 1 -3.59 71.06 -65.17
C MET A 1 -4.07 69.77 -64.46
N LYS A 2 -3.28 68.73 -64.47
CA LYS A 2 -3.67 67.44 -63.85
C LYS A 2 -2.82 67.26 -62.58
N LYS A 3 -3.44 67.18 -61.42
CA LYS A 3 -2.80 66.89 -60.12
C LYS A 3 -2.73 65.36 -59.92
N THR A 4 -1.54 64.87 -59.87
CA THR A 4 -1.23 63.43 -59.57
C THR A 4 -1.16 63.29 -58.07
N ALA A 5 -2.00 62.45 -57.48
CA ALA A 5 -1.99 62.08 -56.08
C ALA A 5 -1.09 60.83 -55.91
N LEU A 6 -0.07 60.95 -55.05
CA LEU A 6 0.87 59.89 -54.73
C LEU A 6 0.31 59.16 -53.49
N THR A 7 -0.09 57.88 -53.63
CA THR A 7 -0.54 57.04 -52.57
C THR A 7 0.66 56.29 -51.97
N VAL A 8 0.99 56.56 -50.70
CA VAL A 8 1.99 55.83 -49.94
C VAL A 8 1.35 54.65 -49.24
N CYS A 9 1.66 53.45 -49.67
CA CYS A 9 1.26 52.23 -48.96
C CYS A 9 2.23 51.96 -47.81
N LEU A 10 1.76 52.08 -46.57
CA LEU A 10 2.49 51.66 -45.37
C LEU A 10 2.24 50.14 -45.16
N ALA A 11 3.25 49.33 -45.45
CA ALA A 11 3.24 47.90 -45.11
C ALA A 11 3.64 47.70 -43.62
N ALA A 12 2.62 47.41 -42.79
CA ALA A 12 2.87 47.02 -41.41
C ALA A 12 3.25 45.53 -41.35
N CYS A 13 4.51 45.23 -41.16
CA CYS A 13 5.00 43.87 -40.83
C CYS A 13 4.61 43.53 -39.39
N LEU A 14 3.54 42.75 -39.22
CA LEU A 14 3.21 42.09 -37.97
C LEU A 14 4.19 40.91 -37.77
N LEU A 15 5.23 41.13 -36.96
CA LEU A 15 6.02 40.06 -36.37
C LEU A 15 5.20 39.34 -35.33
N ALA A 16 4.52 38.26 -35.74
CA ALA A 16 3.92 37.29 -34.82
C ALA A 16 5.06 36.51 -34.13
N SER A 17 5.47 36.92 -32.94
CA SER A 17 6.33 36.13 -32.08
C SER A 17 5.58 34.88 -31.66
N ASN A 18 5.87 33.76 -32.31
CA ASN A 18 5.49 32.44 -31.84
C ASN A 18 6.22 32.17 -30.51
N MET A 19 5.64 32.60 -29.42
CA MET A 19 5.97 32.04 -28.10
C MET A 19 5.42 30.62 -28.06
N SER A 20 6.19 29.66 -28.59
CA SER A 20 6.01 28.26 -28.21
C SER A 20 6.20 28.19 -26.71
N SER A 21 5.10 28.13 -25.96
CA SER A 21 5.13 27.71 -24.59
C SER A 21 5.60 26.25 -24.61
N ARG A 22 6.92 26.06 -24.40
CA ARG A 22 7.46 24.75 -24.09
C ARG A 22 6.71 24.30 -22.86
N ALA A 23 5.76 23.37 -23.03
CA ALA A 23 5.17 22.68 -21.89
C ALA A 23 6.36 22.14 -21.09
N ALA A 24 6.51 22.58 -19.85
CA ALA A 24 7.53 22.03 -18.97
C ALA A 24 7.28 20.53 -18.96
N ASP A 25 8.29 19.76 -19.34
CA ASP A 25 8.21 18.30 -19.28
C ASP A 25 7.71 17.92 -17.90
N ALA A 26 6.67 17.07 -17.84
CA ALA A 26 6.15 16.61 -16.57
C ALA A 26 7.30 15.99 -15.75
N PRO A 27 7.40 16.27 -14.45
CA PRO A 27 8.49 15.74 -13.64
C PRO A 27 8.54 14.21 -13.76
N ALA A 28 9.75 13.66 -13.78
CA ALA A 28 9.93 12.22 -13.78
C ALA A 28 9.38 11.65 -12.46
N ARG A 29 8.81 10.43 -12.50
CA ARG A 29 8.35 9.73 -11.31
C ARG A 29 9.55 9.38 -10.42
N PRO A 30 9.58 9.82 -9.14
CA PRO A 30 10.53 9.30 -8.15
C PRO A 30 10.33 7.81 -7.92
N LYS A 31 11.29 7.15 -7.27
CA LYS A 31 11.19 5.74 -6.97
C LYS A 31 10.09 5.46 -5.94
N ILE A 32 9.43 4.31 -6.11
CA ILE A 32 8.56 3.68 -5.09
C ILE A 32 9.23 2.37 -4.71
N LEU A 33 9.86 2.35 -3.53
CA LEU A 33 10.83 1.34 -3.15
C LEU A 33 10.20 0.13 -2.43
N GLY A 34 8.97 0.27 -1.92
CA GLY A 34 8.27 -0.80 -1.24
C GLY A 34 7.08 -0.32 -0.42
N ILE A 35 6.45 -1.25 0.28
CA ILE A 35 5.46 -0.98 1.32
C ILE A 35 6.19 -0.44 2.54
N ALA A 36 5.77 0.75 3.01
CA ALA A 36 6.32 1.36 4.22
C ALA A 36 5.61 0.86 5.48
N HIS A 37 4.30 0.91 5.46
CA HIS A 37 3.46 0.42 6.54
C HIS A 37 2.03 0.14 6.09
N ILE A 38 1.34 -0.62 6.92
CA ILE A 38 -0.09 -0.85 6.85
C ILE A 38 -0.69 -0.36 8.17
N ALA A 39 -1.75 0.43 8.08
CA ALA A 39 -2.44 0.95 9.23
C ALA A 39 -3.79 0.27 9.43
N PHE A 40 -4.08 -0.14 10.67
CA PHE A 40 -5.34 -0.73 11.06
C PHE A 40 -6.02 0.07 12.16
N TYR A 41 -7.34 0.13 12.10
CA TYR A 41 -8.17 0.53 13.23
C TYR A 41 -8.24 -0.63 14.23
N VAL A 42 -8.08 -0.34 15.51
CA VAL A 42 -8.20 -1.34 16.59
C VAL A 42 -9.09 -0.82 17.70
N SER A 43 -10.10 -1.60 18.06
CA SER A 43 -11.05 -1.23 19.11
C SER A 43 -10.47 -1.37 20.51
N ASP A 44 -9.53 -2.30 20.70
CA ASP A 44 -8.81 -2.57 21.95
C ASP A 44 -7.31 -2.64 21.67
N LEU A 45 -6.61 -1.54 21.93
CA LEU A 45 -5.17 -1.44 21.66
C LEU A 45 -4.35 -2.42 22.51
N ALA A 46 -4.80 -2.77 23.74
CA ALA A 46 -4.07 -3.72 24.58
C ALA A 46 -4.08 -5.11 23.95
N LYS A 47 -5.24 -5.59 23.53
CA LYS A 47 -5.37 -6.88 22.83
C LYS A 47 -4.69 -6.90 21.46
N ALA A 48 -4.73 -5.79 20.72
CA ALA A 48 -4.00 -5.67 19.46
C ALA A 48 -2.47 -5.76 19.70
N ARG A 49 -1.97 -5.14 20.78
CA ARG A 49 -0.56 -5.29 21.19
C ARG A 49 -0.21 -6.74 21.51
N GLU A 50 -1.02 -7.45 22.32
CA GLU A 50 -0.82 -8.86 22.61
C GLU A 50 -0.73 -9.70 21.33
N PHE A 51 -1.59 -9.44 20.33
CA PHE A 51 -1.52 -10.10 19.03
C PHE A 51 -0.18 -9.85 18.34
N TRP A 52 0.24 -8.59 18.23
CA TRP A 52 1.46 -8.27 17.49
C TRP A 52 2.74 -8.58 18.26
N THR A 53 2.77 -8.40 19.60
CA THR A 53 3.98 -8.61 20.39
C THR A 53 4.10 -10.03 20.95
N ASP A 54 3.06 -10.54 21.59
CA ASP A 54 3.14 -11.81 22.32
C ASP A 54 2.84 -13.00 21.41
N PHE A 55 1.88 -12.83 20.47
CA PHE A 55 1.53 -13.88 19.52
C PHE A 55 2.40 -13.86 18.26
N LEU A 56 2.63 -12.71 17.60
CA LEU A 56 3.46 -12.64 16.40
C LEU A 56 4.95 -12.36 16.70
N GLY A 57 5.30 -11.97 17.92
CA GLY A 57 6.67 -11.83 18.40
C GLY A 57 7.39 -10.56 17.97
N TYR A 58 6.67 -9.53 17.58
CA TYR A 58 7.22 -8.22 17.22
C TYR A 58 7.42 -7.33 18.44
N GLN A 59 7.88 -6.10 18.21
CA GLN A 59 8.03 -5.09 19.25
C GLN A 59 7.40 -3.77 18.84
N GLU A 60 6.63 -3.14 19.76
CA GLU A 60 6.27 -1.74 19.63
C GLU A 60 7.51 -0.88 19.86
N VAL A 61 7.77 0.03 18.94
CA VAL A 61 8.99 0.86 18.96
C VAL A 61 8.71 2.24 19.51
N PHE A 62 7.62 2.83 19.11
CA PHE A 62 7.16 4.15 19.53
C PHE A 62 5.65 4.26 19.39
N ASN A 63 5.11 5.32 19.96
CA ASN A 63 3.69 5.62 19.84
C ASN A 63 3.43 7.13 19.80
N LEU A 64 2.29 7.49 19.25
CA LEU A 64 1.78 8.85 19.29
C LEU A 64 0.61 8.90 20.27
N LYS A 65 0.66 9.85 21.19
CA LYS A 65 -0.41 10.13 22.14
C LYS A 65 -1.46 11.09 21.57
N LYS A 66 -2.67 11.01 22.08
CA LYS A 66 -3.71 12.04 21.85
C LYS A 66 -3.25 13.36 22.45
N PRO A 67 -3.48 14.49 21.76
CA PRO A 67 -3.08 15.80 22.28
C PRO A 67 -3.60 16.05 23.71
N GLY A 68 -2.71 16.47 24.59
CA GLY A 68 -3.05 16.82 25.98
C GLY A 68 -3.38 15.65 26.90
N THR A 69 -3.12 14.40 26.48
CA THR A 69 -3.40 13.19 27.28
C THR A 69 -2.24 12.19 27.26
N ASP A 70 -2.28 11.20 28.15
CA ASP A 70 -1.38 10.04 28.12
C ASP A 70 -1.91 8.88 27.26
N GLN A 71 -3.09 9.01 26.69
CA GLN A 71 -3.69 7.97 25.87
C GLN A 71 -2.95 7.83 24.54
N VAL A 72 -2.54 6.62 24.21
CA VAL A 72 -1.96 6.32 22.90
C VAL A 72 -3.04 6.41 21.83
N ARG A 73 -2.74 7.15 20.77
CA ARG A 73 -3.57 7.24 19.58
C ARG A 73 -3.12 6.25 18.49
N ILE A 74 -1.81 6.13 18.30
CA ILE A 74 -1.21 5.23 17.29
C ILE A 74 -0.03 4.54 17.93
N ALA A 75 0.02 3.21 17.84
CA ALA A 75 1.18 2.42 18.20
C ALA A 75 1.87 1.90 16.93
N PHE A 76 3.20 1.87 16.93
CA PHE A 76 4.01 1.46 15.78
C PHE A 76 4.74 0.16 16.10
N ILE A 77 4.38 -0.90 15.42
CA ILE A 77 4.98 -2.22 15.50
C ILE A 77 6.00 -2.36 14.38
N LYS A 78 7.24 -2.68 14.71
CA LYS A 78 8.31 -2.76 13.72
C LYS A 78 8.44 -4.16 13.12
N ILE A 79 8.36 -4.26 11.81
CA ILE A 79 8.60 -5.50 11.04
C ILE A 79 10.08 -5.60 10.65
N ASN A 80 10.61 -4.54 10.01
CA ASN A 80 12.03 -4.40 9.66
C ASN A 80 12.41 -2.90 9.63
N ASP A 81 13.58 -2.56 9.12
CA ASP A 81 14.06 -1.16 9.12
C ASP A 81 13.27 -0.21 8.22
N TYR A 82 12.41 -0.74 7.36
CA TYR A 82 11.61 0.03 6.40
C TYR A 82 10.12 -0.24 6.50
N GLN A 83 9.69 -1.29 7.22
CA GLN A 83 8.29 -1.70 7.27
C GLN A 83 7.75 -1.72 8.70
N TYR A 84 6.54 -1.19 8.86
CA TYR A 84 5.85 -1.05 10.14
C TYR A 84 4.37 -1.45 10.02
N ILE A 85 3.76 -1.73 11.16
CA ILE A 85 2.30 -1.74 11.31
C ILE A 85 1.93 -0.58 12.21
N GLU A 86 0.92 0.17 11.81
CA GLU A 86 0.34 1.24 12.62
C GLU A 86 -1.02 0.79 13.19
N LEU A 87 -1.14 0.79 14.51
CA LEU A 87 -2.37 0.46 15.22
C LEU A 87 -3.04 1.75 15.68
N PHE A 88 -4.12 2.14 15.00
CA PHE A 88 -4.92 3.30 15.37
C PHE A 88 -5.93 2.89 16.45
N ALA A 89 -5.80 3.43 17.66
CA ALA A 89 -6.69 3.17 18.79
C ALA A 89 -8.06 3.84 18.58
N GLU A 90 -8.77 3.42 17.54
CA GLU A 90 -10.08 3.89 17.10
C GLU A 90 -10.88 2.69 16.60
N LYS A 91 -12.19 2.64 16.93
CA LYS A 91 -13.04 1.56 16.44
C LYS A 91 -13.13 1.56 14.90
N PRO A 92 -13.09 0.38 14.26
CA PRO A 92 -13.41 0.25 12.86
C PRO A 92 -14.77 0.84 12.51
N ARG A 93 -14.92 1.32 11.29
CA ARG A 93 -16.21 1.78 10.75
C ARG A 93 -16.91 0.58 10.10
N GLY A 94 -17.82 -0.06 10.81
CA GLY A 94 -18.36 -1.37 10.42
C GLY A 94 -17.22 -2.39 10.39
N ASP A 95 -17.07 -3.12 9.28
CA ASP A 95 -16.02 -4.12 9.08
C ASP A 95 -14.79 -3.57 8.34
N MET A 96 -14.61 -2.26 8.29
CA MET A 96 -13.46 -1.63 7.63
C MET A 96 -12.30 -1.49 8.61
N MET A 97 -11.48 -2.53 8.73
CA MET A 97 -10.31 -2.54 9.62
C MET A 97 -9.11 -1.78 9.03
N LEU A 98 -8.93 -1.81 7.71
CA LEU A 98 -7.83 -1.12 7.03
C LEU A 98 -8.06 0.40 7.10
N ASN A 99 -7.10 1.12 7.70
CA ASN A 99 -7.10 2.58 7.70
C ASN A 99 -6.43 3.12 6.42
N HIS A 100 -5.20 2.70 6.15
CA HIS A 100 -4.47 3.07 4.92
C HIS A 100 -3.30 2.11 4.63
N ILE A 101 -2.81 2.22 3.39
CA ILE A 101 -1.58 1.60 2.93
C ILE A 101 -0.55 2.70 2.73
N SER A 102 0.72 2.45 3.05
CA SER A 102 1.79 3.40 2.78
C SER A 102 2.88 2.80 1.91
N PHE A 103 3.28 3.55 0.87
CA PHE A 103 4.45 3.26 0.05
C PHE A 103 5.55 4.28 0.33
N TYR A 104 6.81 3.81 0.44
CA TYR A 104 7.91 4.73 0.63
C TYR A 104 8.63 5.07 -0.68
N THR A 105 8.98 6.35 -0.78
CA THR A 105 9.66 6.96 -1.93
C THR A 105 10.99 7.55 -1.50
N ASP A 106 11.89 7.77 -2.45
CA ASP A 106 13.14 8.49 -2.23
C ASP A 106 12.98 10.02 -2.28
N ASP A 107 11.84 10.54 -2.78
CA ASP A 107 11.55 11.98 -2.82
C ASP A 107 10.04 12.26 -2.81
N ALA A 108 9.50 12.56 -1.65
CA ALA A 108 8.07 12.82 -1.47
C ALA A 108 7.62 14.13 -2.12
N GLN A 109 8.49 15.15 -2.20
CA GLN A 109 8.12 16.42 -2.82
C GLN A 109 7.99 16.28 -4.33
N ASN A 110 8.98 15.70 -4.99
CA ASN A 110 8.92 15.46 -6.43
C ASN A 110 7.83 14.44 -6.80
N MET A 111 7.57 13.43 -5.93
CA MET A 111 6.44 12.50 -6.10
C MET A 111 5.10 13.25 -6.06
N ARG A 112 4.94 14.17 -5.13
CA ARG A 112 3.73 15.02 -5.03
C ARG A 112 3.54 15.83 -6.32
N ASP A 113 4.61 16.44 -6.85
CA ASP A 113 4.56 17.28 -8.05
C ASP A 113 4.30 16.44 -9.31
N TYR A 114 4.91 15.27 -9.40
CA TYR A 114 4.62 14.27 -10.44
C TYR A 114 3.15 13.84 -10.43
N LEU A 115 2.62 13.47 -9.27
CA LEU A 115 1.22 13.04 -9.13
C LEU A 115 0.24 14.16 -9.47
N ALA A 116 0.54 15.41 -9.07
CA ALA A 116 -0.25 16.59 -9.47
C ALA A 116 -0.25 16.77 -11.00
N ALA A 117 0.89 16.60 -11.66
CA ALA A 117 1.00 16.69 -13.13
C ALA A 117 0.24 15.56 -13.85
N LYS A 118 0.04 14.41 -13.18
CA LYS A 118 -0.79 13.29 -13.66
C LYS A 118 -2.28 13.46 -13.33
N GLY A 119 -2.68 14.57 -12.71
CA GLY A 119 -4.07 14.86 -12.37
C GLY A 119 -4.55 14.19 -11.08
N VAL A 120 -3.66 13.59 -10.29
CA VAL A 120 -4.01 13.04 -8.98
C VAL A 120 -4.20 14.20 -7.99
N LYS A 121 -5.26 14.12 -7.18
CA LYS A 121 -5.48 15.11 -6.11
C LYS A 121 -4.44 14.92 -5.01
N VAL A 122 -3.61 15.92 -4.81
CA VAL A 122 -2.53 15.94 -3.82
C VAL A 122 -2.66 17.16 -2.90
N PRO A 123 -2.07 17.15 -1.69
CA PRO A 123 -2.04 18.33 -0.83
C PRO A 123 -1.17 19.45 -1.43
N VAL A 124 -1.35 20.67 -0.96
CA VAL A 124 -0.58 21.84 -1.40
C VAL A 124 0.91 21.71 -1.06
N THR A 125 1.21 21.16 0.12
CA THR A 125 2.57 20.97 0.64
C THR A 125 2.77 19.55 1.13
N VAL A 126 4.03 19.11 1.21
CA VAL A 126 4.44 17.86 1.84
C VAL A 126 4.87 18.15 3.27
N PRO A 127 4.04 17.88 4.29
CA PRO A 127 4.38 18.15 5.66
C PRO A 127 5.41 17.15 6.21
N LYS A 128 6.14 17.57 7.23
CA LYS A 128 6.90 16.68 8.10
C LYS A 128 5.99 16.22 9.23
N GLY A 129 5.70 14.91 9.28
CA GLY A 129 4.85 14.30 10.30
C GLY A 129 5.49 14.30 11.69
N LYS A 130 4.72 13.90 12.71
CA LYS A 130 5.22 13.82 14.09
C LYS A 130 6.34 12.79 14.29
N THR A 131 6.40 11.78 13.45
CA THR A 131 7.49 10.79 13.42
C THR A 131 8.80 11.34 12.82
N GLY A 132 8.75 12.55 12.26
CA GLY A 132 9.88 13.20 11.60
C GLY A 132 10.02 12.84 10.12
N ASN A 133 9.21 11.96 9.57
CA ASN A 133 9.18 11.65 8.14
C ASN A 133 8.33 12.66 7.37
N LYS A 134 8.62 12.88 6.10
CA LYS A 134 7.72 13.60 5.19
C LYS A 134 6.67 12.64 4.67
N ASN A 135 5.40 13.02 4.72
CA ASN A 135 4.32 12.16 4.22
C ASN A 135 3.08 12.95 3.82
N TYR A 136 2.28 12.35 2.96
CA TYR A 136 0.97 12.85 2.59
C TYR A 136 0.09 11.72 2.04
N ASN A 137 -1.22 11.96 2.07
CA ASN A 137 -2.20 11.00 1.58
C ASN A 137 -2.73 11.38 0.21
N ILE A 138 -2.96 10.36 -0.61
CA ILE A 138 -3.75 10.38 -1.83
C ILE A 138 -4.86 9.33 -1.72
N THR A 139 -5.77 9.30 -2.66
CA THR A 139 -6.85 8.31 -2.70
C THR A 139 -6.79 7.57 -4.02
N ASP A 140 -6.84 6.26 -3.99
CA ASP A 140 -6.94 5.44 -5.19
C ASP A 140 -8.36 5.52 -5.81
N PRO A 141 -8.58 4.97 -7.01
CA PRO A 141 -9.88 5.04 -7.68
C PRO A 141 -11.03 4.41 -6.89
N ASP A 142 -10.74 3.46 -6.03
CA ASP A 142 -11.71 2.77 -5.21
C ASP A 142 -11.94 3.42 -3.83
N GLY A 143 -11.25 4.53 -3.55
CA GLY A 143 -11.39 5.28 -2.32
C GLY A 143 -10.51 4.77 -1.18
N ASN A 144 -9.59 3.85 -1.42
CA ASN A 144 -8.60 3.46 -0.41
C ASN A 144 -7.61 4.62 -0.19
N LEU A 145 -7.28 4.85 1.07
CA LEU A 145 -6.29 5.85 1.43
C LEU A 145 -4.89 5.27 1.22
N VAL A 146 -4.08 5.98 0.43
CA VAL A 146 -2.69 5.62 0.13
C VAL A 146 -1.78 6.73 0.62
N GLU A 147 -0.88 6.41 1.54
CA GLU A 147 0.13 7.35 2.02
C GLU A 147 1.41 7.22 1.20
N ILE A 148 1.99 8.35 0.84
CA ILE A 148 3.35 8.43 0.29
C ILE A 148 4.25 8.96 1.41
N VAL A 149 5.32 8.22 1.74
CA VAL A 149 6.24 8.58 2.80
C VAL A 149 7.69 8.60 2.32
N GLU A 150 8.46 9.60 2.77
CA GLU A 150 9.91 9.70 2.61
C GLU A 150 10.55 9.66 3.99
N TYR A 151 11.37 8.63 4.26
CA TYR A 151 12.08 8.51 5.52
C TYR A 151 13.20 9.54 5.62
N GLN A 152 13.18 10.31 6.73
CA GLN A 152 14.13 11.38 6.96
C GLN A 152 15.26 10.91 7.88
N PRO A 153 16.49 11.43 7.71
CA PRO A 153 17.65 11.03 8.53
C PRO A 153 17.49 11.29 10.03
N ASP A 154 16.67 12.26 10.40
CA ASP A 154 16.41 12.67 11.80
C ASP A 154 15.07 12.11 12.34
N SER A 155 14.40 11.25 11.58
CA SER A 155 13.12 10.66 11.96
C SER A 155 13.23 9.56 13.01
N TRP A 156 12.11 9.21 13.62
CA TRP A 156 12.02 8.06 14.52
C TRP A 156 12.40 6.76 13.81
N THR A 157 12.01 6.60 12.55
CA THR A 157 12.36 5.45 11.71
C THR A 157 13.88 5.30 11.60
N ALA A 158 14.60 6.41 11.32
CA ALA A 158 16.06 6.41 11.24
C ALA A 158 16.72 6.09 12.59
N GLN A 159 16.17 6.62 13.70
CA GLN A 159 16.67 6.34 15.06
C GLN A 159 16.46 4.88 15.48
N ALA A 160 15.43 4.22 14.96
CA ALA A 160 15.10 2.82 15.20
C ALA A 160 15.86 1.83 14.29
N LYS A 161 16.66 2.32 13.33
CA LYS A 161 17.37 1.47 12.37
C LYS A 161 18.31 0.49 13.08
N GLY A 162 18.22 -0.80 12.71
CA GLY A 162 19.01 -1.89 13.32
C GLY A 162 18.59 -2.28 14.73
N LYS A 163 17.48 -1.73 15.28
CA LYS A 163 17.02 -1.97 16.65
C LYS A 163 15.57 -2.47 16.64
N PHE A 164 15.11 -2.95 17.79
CA PHE A 164 13.71 -3.34 18.04
C PHE A 164 13.19 -4.42 17.06
N MET A 165 14.05 -5.36 16.70
CA MET A 165 13.75 -6.48 15.82
C MET A 165 14.10 -7.79 16.53
N PRO A 166 13.28 -8.23 17.53
CA PRO A 166 13.55 -9.44 18.28
C PRO A 166 13.57 -10.67 17.38
N SER A 167 14.37 -11.67 17.72
CA SER A 167 14.47 -12.94 17.00
C SER A 167 13.19 -13.79 17.09
N THR A 168 12.26 -13.41 17.96
CA THR A 168 10.95 -14.03 18.12
C THR A 168 9.95 -13.66 17.02
N ARG A 169 10.25 -12.68 16.16
CA ARG A 169 9.37 -12.27 15.04
C ARG A 169 9.07 -13.47 14.14
N ILE A 170 7.80 -13.63 13.79
CA ILE A 170 7.39 -14.72 12.89
C ILE A 170 7.86 -14.50 11.45
N SER A 171 8.06 -13.25 11.07
CA SER A 171 8.51 -12.81 9.73
C SER A 171 9.31 -11.52 9.86
N ASP A 172 10.16 -11.23 8.90
CA ASP A 172 10.88 -9.96 8.79
C ASP A 172 10.47 -9.14 7.56
N HIS A 173 9.37 -9.54 6.87
CA HIS A 173 8.98 -8.89 5.62
C HIS A 173 7.47 -8.89 5.39
N ILE A 174 6.91 -7.70 5.10
CA ILE A 174 5.57 -7.55 4.51
C ILE A 174 5.72 -7.71 3.00
N SER A 175 5.20 -8.80 2.46
CA SER A 175 5.31 -9.07 1.03
C SER A 175 4.24 -8.35 0.20
N HIS A 176 3.01 -8.27 0.75
CA HIS A 176 1.92 -7.59 0.07
C HIS A 176 0.83 -7.08 1.01
N VAL A 177 -0.01 -6.24 0.47
CA VAL A 177 -1.30 -5.87 1.03
C VAL A 177 -2.39 -6.20 0.02
N GLY A 178 -3.45 -6.84 0.48
CA GLY A 178 -4.61 -7.16 -0.35
C GLY A 178 -5.74 -6.16 -0.13
N VAL A 179 -6.29 -5.62 -1.22
CA VAL A 179 -7.41 -4.69 -1.20
C VAL A 179 -8.50 -5.09 -2.19
N LEU A 180 -9.74 -4.86 -1.79
CA LEU A 180 -10.88 -4.99 -2.69
C LEU A 180 -10.90 -3.86 -3.69
N ILE A 181 -11.03 -4.20 -4.97
CA ILE A 181 -11.19 -3.25 -6.05
C ILE A 181 -12.54 -3.43 -6.76
N GLY A 182 -13.08 -2.36 -7.32
CA GLY A 182 -14.32 -2.36 -8.07
C GLY A 182 -14.12 -2.42 -9.58
N SER A 183 -13.03 -1.84 -10.08
CA SER A 183 -12.77 -1.75 -11.52
C SER A 183 -11.30 -2.01 -11.84
N VAL A 184 -11.03 -3.11 -12.53
CA VAL A 184 -9.66 -3.47 -12.98
C VAL A 184 -9.05 -2.36 -13.85
N SER A 185 -9.81 -1.79 -14.77
CA SER A 185 -9.27 -0.77 -15.68
C SER A 185 -8.89 0.53 -14.96
N MET A 186 -9.67 0.95 -13.96
CA MET A 186 -9.37 2.13 -13.17
C MET A 186 -8.14 1.91 -12.29
N GLU A 187 -8.05 0.75 -11.62
CA GLU A 187 -6.92 0.40 -10.77
C GLU A 187 -5.63 0.26 -11.58
N LYS A 188 -5.67 -0.43 -12.72
CA LYS A 188 -4.50 -0.54 -13.61
C LYS A 188 -4.06 0.83 -14.14
N ASN A 189 -5.00 1.70 -14.52
CA ASN A 189 -4.64 3.06 -14.91
C ASN A 189 -3.94 3.84 -13.79
N PHE A 190 -4.37 3.65 -12.54
CA PHE A 190 -3.76 4.33 -11.39
C PHE A 190 -2.44 3.67 -10.98
N TYR A 191 -2.43 2.37 -10.67
CA TYR A 191 -1.22 1.71 -10.17
C TYR A 191 -0.18 1.47 -11.27
N GLU A 192 -0.56 0.94 -12.44
CA GLU A 192 0.40 0.76 -13.54
C GLU A 192 0.65 2.08 -14.29
N GLY A 193 -0.41 2.76 -14.73
CA GLY A 193 -0.30 3.91 -15.62
C GLY A 193 0.28 5.17 -14.96
N ILE A 194 -0.05 5.42 -13.68
CA ILE A 194 0.44 6.59 -12.94
C ILE A 194 1.58 6.21 -12.01
N LEU A 195 1.40 5.24 -11.12
CA LEU A 195 2.43 4.88 -10.14
C LEU A 195 3.54 3.99 -10.72
N GLY A 196 3.32 3.36 -11.89
CA GLY A 196 4.32 2.56 -12.60
C GLY A 196 4.50 1.15 -12.03
N PHE A 197 3.50 0.64 -11.32
CA PHE A 197 3.50 -0.76 -10.85
C PHE A 197 3.47 -1.71 -12.03
N GLU A 198 3.82 -2.96 -11.81
CA GLU A 198 3.88 -4.00 -12.82
C GLU A 198 3.05 -5.21 -12.41
N GLU A 199 2.10 -5.63 -13.26
CA GLU A 199 1.38 -6.87 -13.04
C GLU A 199 2.35 -8.06 -13.11
N ILE A 200 2.50 -8.79 -12.00
CA ILE A 200 3.38 -9.95 -11.91
C ILE A 200 2.64 -11.27 -11.89
N TRP A 201 1.34 -11.27 -11.59
CA TRP A 201 0.50 -12.45 -11.57
C TRP A 201 -0.98 -12.06 -11.56
N ARG A 202 -1.80 -12.91 -12.16
CA ARG A 202 -3.26 -12.87 -12.04
C ARG A 202 -3.84 -14.26 -11.86
N GLY A 203 -4.93 -14.40 -11.12
CA GLY A 203 -5.53 -15.69 -10.84
C GLY A 203 -7.04 -15.64 -10.61
N GLY A 204 -7.65 -16.81 -10.75
CA GLY A 204 -9.04 -17.09 -10.40
C GLY A 204 -9.12 -18.41 -9.63
N GLY A 205 -10.30 -18.87 -9.32
CA GLY A 205 -10.51 -20.17 -8.67
C GLY A 205 -10.09 -21.38 -9.52
N GLY A 206 -9.49 -21.16 -10.68
CA GLY A 206 -8.97 -22.12 -11.65
C GLY A 206 -8.64 -21.40 -12.95
N GLU A 207 -8.04 -22.11 -13.93
CA GLU A 207 -7.54 -21.51 -15.19
C GLU A 207 -8.64 -20.79 -15.99
N ASP A 208 -9.85 -21.38 -16.04
CA ASP A 208 -11.00 -20.84 -16.78
C ASP A 208 -12.05 -20.19 -15.86
N LYS A 209 -11.74 -20.01 -14.57
CA LYS A 209 -12.63 -19.36 -13.63
C LYS A 209 -12.46 -17.85 -13.71
N PRO A 210 -13.51 -17.07 -13.39
CA PRO A 210 -13.41 -15.62 -13.37
C PRO A 210 -12.19 -15.13 -12.58
N LEU A 211 -11.55 -14.10 -13.10
CA LEU A 211 -10.42 -13.46 -12.44
C LEU A 211 -10.84 -12.95 -11.06
N SER A 212 -10.06 -13.28 -10.04
CA SER A 212 -10.33 -12.89 -8.65
C SER A 212 -9.20 -12.09 -8.02
N TRP A 213 -7.98 -12.20 -8.54
CA TRP A 213 -6.79 -11.54 -8.02
C TRP A 213 -5.88 -11.04 -9.14
N ILE A 214 -5.29 -9.86 -8.93
CA ILE A 214 -4.19 -9.31 -9.74
C ILE A 214 -3.14 -8.82 -8.76
N ASN A 215 -1.88 -9.21 -8.96
CA ASN A 215 -0.75 -8.78 -8.13
C ASN A 215 0.07 -7.74 -8.88
N GLU A 216 0.14 -6.53 -8.34
CA GLU A 216 0.80 -5.36 -8.89
C GLU A 216 2.06 -5.05 -8.06
N ARG A 217 3.25 -5.36 -8.59
CA ARG A 217 4.53 -5.14 -7.92
C ARG A 217 4.88 -3.65 -7.93
N VAL A 218 5.40 -3.14 -6.82
CA VAL A 218 5.98 -1.78 -6.78
C VAL A 218 7.14 -1.66 -7.79
N PRO A 219 7.28 -0.52 -8.47
CA PRO A 219 8.18 -0.42 -9.62
C PRO A 219 9.67 -0.54 -9.29
N ASP A 220 10.07 -0.16 -8.09
CA ASP A 220 11.48 -0.10 -7.69
C ASP A 220 11.79 -1.02 -6.50
N GLY A 221 10.92 -2.00 -6.23
CA GLY A 221 11.04 -2.95 -5.13
C GLY A 221 10.47 -4.33 -5.43
N LYS A 222 10.26 -5.14 -4.38
CA LYS A 222 9.75 -6.51 -4.50
C LYS A 222 8.34 -6.71 -3.95
N ASP A 223 7.86 -5.77 -3.14
CA ASP A 223 6.55 -5.82 -2.52
C ASP A 223 5.46 -5.59 -3.56
N TYR A 224 4.25 -6.06 -3.29
CA TYR A 224 3.16 -5.89 -4.24
C TYR A 224 1.82 -5.59 -3.59
N LEU A 225 0.92 -5.00 -4.36
CA LEU A 225 -0.49 -4.86 -4.05
C LEU A 225 -1.23 -6.05 -4.64
N GLU A 226 -2.04 -6.74 -3.84
CA GLU A 226 -2.98 -7.74 -4.33
C GLU A 226 -4.36 -7.10 -4.52
N CYS A 227 -4.71 -6.85 -5.76
CA CYS A 227 -6.03 -6.36 -6.15
C CYS A 227 -7.03 -7.51 -6.16
N MET A 228 -8.01 -7.49 -5.24
CA MET A 228 -9.02 -8.54 -5.14
C MET A 228 -10.32 -8.11 -5.79
N LEU A 229 -10.80 -8.94 -6.72
CA LEU A 229 -12.03 -8.72 -7.47
C LEU A 229 -13.20 -9.46 -6.82
N HIS A 230 -14.18 -8.73 -6.40
CA HIS A 230 -15.38 -9.30 -5.81
C HIS A 230 -16.61 -8.68 -6.47
N GLY A 231 -17.09 -9.25 -7.58
CA GLY A 231 -18.35 -8.82 -8.21
C GLY A 231 -18.53 -7.30 -8.18
N PRO A 232 -19.74 -6.76 -7.92
CA PRO A 232 -19.85 -5.35 -7.53
C PRO A 232 -19.11 -5.15 -6.20
N LYS A 233 -18.17 -4.19 -6.16
CA LYS A 233 -17.41 -3.85 -4.94
C LYS A 233 -18.38 -3.58 -3.79
N PRO A 234 -18.28 -4.28 -2.66
CA PRO A 234 -19.15 -4.05 -1.53
C PRO A 234 -18.90 -2.67 -0.91
N ASP A 235 -19.86 -2.17 -0.16
CA ASP A 235 -19.67 -1.01 0.72
C ASP A 235 -18.44 -1.22 1.62
N PRO A 236 -17.54 -0.22 1.79
CA PRO A 236 -16.36 -0.34 2.65
C PRO A 236 -16.66 -0.82 4.07
N THR A 237 -17.83 -0.49 4.62
CA THR A 237 -18.26 -0.95 5.94
C THR A 237 -18.63 -2.44 5.99
N LYS A 238 -18.57 -3.15 4.86
CA LYS A 238 -18.89 -4.58 4.71
C LYS A 238 -17.73 -5.39 4.11
N TYR A 239 -16.51 -4.85 4.14
CA TYR A 239 -15.34 -5.58 3.62
C TYR A 239 -14.99 -6.80 4.46
N GLY A 240 -15.32 -6.79 5.74
CA GLY A 240 -14.97 -7.86 6.66
C GLY A 240 -13.45 -8.09 6.70
N THR A 241 -13.05 -9.35 6.68
CA THR A 241 -11.64 -9.77 6.69
C THR A 241 -10.98 -9.81 5.29
N LYS A 242 -11.60 -9.24 4.26
CA LYS A 242 -11.11 -9.38 2.89
C LYS A 242 -9.85 -8.56 2.67
N ASN A 243 -9.84 -7.26 3.03
CA ASN A 243 -8.60 -6.50 3.04
C ASN A 243 -7.63 -7.10 4.06
N HIS A 244 -6.35 -7.24 3.67
CA HIS A 244 -5.38 -7.94 4.51
C HIS A 244 -3.95 -7.49 4.22
N LEU A 245 -3.05 -7.88 5.11
CA LEU A 245 -1.63 -7.84 4.84
C LEU A 245 -1.07 -9.26 4.79
N ALA A 246 0.05 -9.47 4.10
CA ALA A 246 0.77 -10.72 4.11
C ALA A 246 2.21 -10.55 4.61
N LEU A 247 2.57 -11.44 5.50
CA LEU A 247 3.92 -11.61 6.04
C LEU A 247 4.57 -12.79 5.33
N GLU A 248 5.72 -12.57 4.72
CA GLU A 248 6.49 -13.63 4.09
C GLU A 248 7.16 -14.51 5.13
N VAL A 249 6.93 -15.81 5.06
CA VAL A 249 7.61 -16.80 5.90
C VAL A 249 8.27 -17.87 5.02
N PRO A 250 9.47 -18.34 5.36
CA PRO A 250 10.17 -19.33 4.55
C PRO A 250 9.49 -20.71 4.56
N ASP A 251 8.72 -21.02 5.62
CA ASP A 251 8.02 -22.29 5.83
C ASP A 251 6.78 -22.05 6.70
N CYS A 252 5.60 -22.16 6.08
CA CYS A 252 4.32 -21.98 6.77
C CYS A 252 4.06 -23.03 7.85
N ALA A 253 4.48 -24.29 7.63
CA ALA A 253 4.24 -25.33 8.62
C ALA A 253 5.03 -25.06 9.90
N LYS A 254 6.30 -24.69 9.77
CA LYS A 254 7.14 -24.30 10.89
C LYS A 254 6.65 -23.02 11.58
N ALA A 255 6.17 -22.04 10.81
CA ALA A 255 5.57 -20.84 11.37
C ALA A 255 4.33 -21.16 12.23
N VAL A 256 3.46 -22.05 11.75
CA VAL A 256 2.29 -22.54 12.51
C VAL A 256 2.70 -23.25 13.80
N GLU A 257 3.72 -24.12 13.76
CA GLU A 257 4.24 -24.79 14.97
C GLU A 257 4.75 -23.77 16.00
N ILE A 258 5.52 -22.78 15.55
CA ILE A 258 6.03 -21.71 16.42
C ILE A 258 4.88 -20.94 17.05
N LEU A 259 3.88 -20.53 16.28
CA LEU A 259 2.72 -19.78 16.77
C LEU A 259 1.89 -20.61 17.75
N LYS A 260 1.62 -21.88 17.45
CA LYS A 260 0.87 -22.78 18.34
C LYS A 260 1.55 -23.02 19.67
N ALA A 261 2.88 -22.98 19.72
CA ALA A 261 3.66 -23.15 20.94
C ALA A 261 3.63 -21.91 21.87
N ARG A 262 3.18 -20.76 21.36
CA ARG A 262 3.11 -19.54 22.18
C ARG A 262 1.92 -19.55 23.12
N PRO A 263 2.06 -19.09 24.38
CA PRO A 263 0.95 -19.06 25.34
C PRO A 263 -0.26 -18.27 24.84
N ALA A 264 -0.05 -17.18 24.07
CA ALA A 264 -1.10 -16.34 23.51
C ALA A 264 -1.86 -17.00 22.35
N SER A 265 -1.43 -18.16 21.84
CA SER A 265 -2.06 -18.81 20.67
C SER A 265 -3.54 -19.15 20.86
N LYS A 266 -3.96 -19.43 22.10
CA LYS A 266 -5.35 -19.76 22.45
C LYS A 266 -6.33 -18.58 22.32
N ASP A 267 -5.80 -17.37 22.30
CA ASP A 267 -6.57 -16.13 22.32
C ASP A 267 -6.83 -15.57 20.91
N PHE A 268 -6.16 -16.14 19.89
CA PHE A 268 -6.23 -15.63 18.52
C PHE A 268 -6.62 -16.72 17.52
N LYS A 269 -7.49 -16.33 16.58
CA LYS A 269 -7.94 -17.22 15.50
C LYS A 269 -6.82 -17.44 14.49
N MET A 270 -6.53 -18.70 14.20
CA MET A 270 -5.65 -19.16 13.13
C MET A 270 -6.36 -20.24 12.32
N GLU A 271 -6.40 -20.07 10.99
CA GLU A 271 -6.98 -21.08 10.09
C GLU A 271 -5.99 -22.22 9.84
N GLU A 272 -6.49 -23.30 9.26
CA GLU A 272 -5.61 -24.38 8.78
C GLU A 272 -4.77 -23.92 7.60
N MET A 273 -3.55 -24.44 7.51
CA MET A 273 -2.67 -24.18 6.39
C MET A 273 -3.29 -24.73 5.11
N LYS A 274 -3.27 -23.94 4.05
CA LYS A 274 -3.76 -24.32 2.73
C LYS A 274 -2.74 -23.99 1.64
N VAL A 275 -2.93 -24.58 0.46
CA VAL A 275 -2.26 -24.18 -0.76
C VAL A 275 -3.22 -23.29 -1.55
N GLY A 276 -2.81 -22.06 -1.80
CA GLY A 276 -3.58 -21.10 -2.59
C GLY A 276 -3.65 -21.48 -4.07
N VAL A 277 -4.48 -20.77 -4.83
CA VAL A 277 -4.55 -20.92 -6.31
C VAL A 277 -3.23 -20.55 -6.97
N ASN A 278 -2.43 -19.70 -6.35
CA ASN A 278 -1.06 -19.36 -6.72
C ASN A 278 -0.05 -20.48 -6.39
N ARG A 279 -0.50 -21.64 -5.89
CA ARG A 279 0.30 -22.81 -5.49
C ARG A 279 1.29 -22.55 -4.35
N LYS A 280 1.13 -21.48 -3.60
CA LYS A 280 1.92 -21.17 -2.40
C LYS A 280 1.19 -21.66 -1.16
N ARG A 281 1.93 -22.12 -0.15
CA ARG A 281 1.35 -22.40 1.17
C ARG A 281 1.07 -21.09 1.87
N GLN A 282 -0.08 -21.03 2.52
CA GLN A 282 -0.54 -19.86 3.25
C GLN A 282 -1.40 -20.24 4.45
N VAL A 283 -1.40 -19.35 5.45
CA VAL A 283 -2.20 -19.45 6.66
C VAL A 283 -2.78 -18.08 6.99
N ASN A 284 -4.09 -18.02 7.23
CA ASN A 284 -4.74 -16.80 7.70
C ASN A 284 -4.80 -16.81 9.24
N ILE A 285 -4.40 -15.71 9.84
CA ILE A 285 -4.54 -15.41 11.26
C ILE A 285 -5.26 -14.08 11.41
N TYR A 286 -5.90 -13.87 12.54
CA TYR A 286 -6.77 -12.71 12.73
C TYR A 286 -6.47 -12.02 14.06
N ASP A 287 -6.38 -10.70 14.01
CA ASP A 287 -6.32 -9.90 15.21
C ASP A 287 -7.68 -9.85 15.94
N PRO A 288 -7.78 -9.26 17.14
CA PRO A 288 -9.03 -9.21 17.89
C PRO A 288 -10.19 -8.53 17.18
N ASP A 289 -9.95 -7.60 16.28
CA ASP A 289 -10.97 -6.91 15.50
C ASP A 289 -11.29 -7.62 14.18
N GLY A 290 -10.58 -8.72 13.86
CA GLY A 290 -10.75 -9.50 12.65
C GLY A 290 -9.90 -9.01 11.47
N SER A 291 -8.91 -8.13 11.68
CA SER A 291 -7.93 -7.80 10.64
C SER A 291 -7.18 -9.06 10.26
N ARG A 292 -7.20 -9.39 8.97
CA ARG A 292 -6.54 -10.60 8.46
C ARG A 292 -5.05 -10.35 8.22
N VAL A 293 -4.24 -11.21 8.79
CA VAL A 293 -2.81 -11.33 8.51
C VAL A 293 -2.58 -12.68 7.86
N GLU A 294 -2.07 -12.68 6.64
CA GLU A 294 -1.69 -13.89 5.92
C GLU A 294 -0.21 -14.20 6.16
N LEU A 295 0.12 -15.43 6.53
CA LEU A 295 1.49 -15.94 6.41
C LEU A 295 1.59 -16.67 5.09
N MET A 296 2.57 -16.32 4.25
CA MET A 296 2.70 -16.92 2.92
C MET A 296 4.15 -17.23 2.59
N GLU A 297 4.37 -18.40 1.98
CA GLU A 297 5.68 -18.78 1.43
C GLU A 297 5.98 -17.97 0.14
N PRO A 298 7.24 -17.57 -0.10
CA PRO A 298 7.61 -16.82 -1.30
C PRO A 298 7.55 -17.66 -2.57
N VAL A 299 7.69 -18.99 -2.46
CA VAL A 299 7.77 -19.94 -3.56
C VAL A 299 6.57 -20.88 -3.61
N THR A 300 6.29 -21.42 -4.78
CA THR A 300 5.27 -22.44 -4.96
C THR A 300 5.73 -23.81 -4.42
N ILE A 301 4.78 -24.67 -4.07
CA ILE A 301 5.05 -25.98 -3.46
C ILE A 301 5.90 -26.93 -4.33
N ASP A 302 5.98 -26.68 -5.62
CA ASP A 302 6.72 -27.51 -6.60
C ASP A 302 7.82 -26.74 -7.35
N GLY A 303 8.08 -25.49 -6.94
CA GLY A 303 9.09 -24.63 -7.56
C GLY A 303 8.76 -24.16 -8.98
N LYS A 304 7.57 -24.47 -9.50
CA LYS A 304 7.11 -24.00 -10.81
C LYS A 304 6.45 -22.63 -10.67
N PRO A 305 6.39 -21.83 -11.75
CA PRO A 305 5.64 -20.59 -11.75
C PRO A 305 4.19 -20.80 -11.31
N ALA A 306 3.62 -19.86 -10.58
CA ALA A 306 2.21 -19.86 -10.22
C ALA A 306 1.34 -19.88 -11.49
N PRO A 307 0.32 -20.76 -11.58
CA PRO A 307 -0.56 -20.80 -12.75
C PRO A 307 -1.35 -19.49 -12.84
N ALA A 308 -1.32 -18.83 -13.98
CA ALA A 308 -2.10 -17.65 -14.26
C ALA A 308 -3.49 -18.00 -14.78
N SER A 309 -4.50 -17.17 -14.47
CA SER A 309 -5.82 -17.28 -15.09
C SER A 309 -5.79 -16.71 -16.52
N LYS A 310 -6.46 -17.40 -17.43
CA LYS A 310 -6.72 -16.93 -18.80
C LYS A 310 -8.10 -16.28 -18.93
N ALA A 311 -8.91 -16.34 -17.89
CA ALA A 311 -10.23 -15.74 -17.88
C ALA A 311 -10.16 -14.22 -17.99
N LEU A 312 -11.14 -13.64 -18.67
CA LEU A 312 -11.33 -12.20 -18.68
C LEU A 312 -11.73 -11.69 -17.28
N PRO A 313 -11.41 -10.44 -16.94
CA PRO A 313 -11.94 -9.81 -15.73
C PRO A 313 -13.47 -9.91 -15.71
N PRO A 314 -14.09 -10.05 -14.52
CA PRO A 314 -15.54 -9.98 -14.42
C PRO A 314 -16.00 -8.61 -14.97
N ILE A 315 -17.12 -8.64 -15.71
CA ILE A 315 -17.76 -7.40 -16.17
C ILE A 315 -18.25 -6.66 -14.93
N PRO A 316 -18.00 -5.35 -14.83
CA PRO A 316 -18.42 -4.52 -13.70
C PRO A 316 -19.93 -4.54 -13.48
#